data_246235abccd68c595b4f6f4f0d90ec4d
#
_entry.id   246235abccd68c595b4f6f4f0d90ec4d
#
_cell.length_a   1.000
_cell.length_b   1.000
_cell.length_c   1.000
_cell.angle_alpha   90.00
_cell.angle_beta   90.00
_cell.angle_gamma   90.00
#
_symmetry.space_group_name_H-M   'P 1'
#
loop_
_entity.id
_entity.type
_entity.pdbx_description
1 polymer ?
#
loop_
_entity_poly.entity_id
_entity_poly.type
_entity_poly.pdbx_seq_one_letter_code
_entity_poly.pdbx_strand_id
1 'polypeptide(L)'
;GTVCLILASYYAITLTVAGLEFGVIIGVFAGLISFIPFVGAIFGGLLSIGLAYLQFEVWTNIIIIAGIFMLGQILEGYILTPKFIGEAVGLHPVWVIFSLLAGGALFGFLGVLLALPMAAIVGVLFRFCIDCYKTSSYYNGSSEEN
;
A
#
# COMPACT_ATOMS: atom_id res chain seq x y z
N GLY A 1 2.72 7.58 5.82
CA GLY A 1 1.78 8.48 6.52
C GLY A 1 1.07 9.44 5.57
N THR A 2 1.81 10.22 4.76
CA THR A 2 1.20 11.21 3.84
C THR A 2 0.23 10.57 2.85
N VAL A 3 0.57 9.42 2.28
CA VAL A 3 -0.31 8.66 1.37
C VAL A 3 -1.61 8.27 2.08
N CYS A 4 -1.52 7.76 3.30
CA CYS A 4 -2.69 7.38 4.08
C CYS A 4 -3.61 8.57 4.37
N LEU A 5 -3.04 9.74 4.69
CA LEU A 5 -3.84 10.96 4.92
C LEU A 5 -4.53 11.44 3.64
N ILE A 6 -3.85 11.40 2.50
CA ILE A 6 -4.45 11.76 1.21
C ILE A 6 -5.58 10.79 0.86
N LEU A 7 -5.37 9.48 1.00
CA LEU A 7 -6.39 8.47 0.73
C LEU A 7 -7.56 8.58 1.72
N ALA A 8 -7.29 8.78 3.00
CA ALA A 8 -8.33 8.98 4.01
C ALA A 8 -9.21 10.20 3.68
N SER A 9 -8.59 11.32 3.29
CA SER A 9 -9.32 12.52 2.88
C SER A 9 -10.11 12.28 1.60
N TYR A 10 -9.50 11.63 0.60
CA TYR A 10 -10.16 11.28 -0.66
C TYR A 10 -11.39 10.42 -0.43
N TYR A 11 -11.26 9.29 0.29
CA TYR A 11 -12.38 8.39 0.55
C TYR A 11 -13.44 9.04 1.44
N ALA A 12 -13.05 9.76 2.49
CA ALA A 12 -14.00 10.44 3.37
C ALA A 12 -14.87 11.45 2.60
N ILE A 13 -14.26 12.27 1.75
CA ILE A 13 -14.98 13.28 0.97
C ILE A 13 -15.86 12.61 -0.09
N THR A 14 -15.29 11.70 -0.90
CA THR A 14 -16.00 11.11 -2.04
C THR A 14 -17.16 10.21 -1.61
N LEU A 15 -16.99 9.41 -0.55
CA LEU A 15 -18.05 8.56 -0.02
C LEU A 15 -19.19 9.38 0.61
N THR A 16 -18.83 10.48 1.29
CA THR A 16 -19.84 11.39 1.85
C THR A 16 -20.62 12.12 0.75
N VAL A 17 -19.95 12.61 -0.28
CA VAL A 17 -20.58 13.24 -1.45
C VAL A 17 -21.46 12.24 -2.20
N ALA A 18 -21.07 10.98 -2.27
CA ALA A 18 -21.89 9.90 -2.84
C ALA A 18 -23.11 9.55 -1.97
N GLY A 19 -23.27 10.17 -0.79
CA GLY A 19 -24.41 9.98 0.09
C GLY A 19 -24.36 8.71 0.95
N LEU A 20 -23.19 8.09 1.10
CA LEU A 20 -23.04 6.92 1.96
C LEU A 20 -23.11 7.34 3.44
N GLU A 21 -24.04 6.75 4.20
CA GLU A 21 -24.05 6.87 5.65
C GLU A 21 -22.72 6.37 6.22
N PHE A 22 -22.17 7.07 7.19
CA PHE A 22 -20.84 6.81 7.75
C PHE A 22 -19.67 6.97 6.73
N GLY A 23 -19.89 7.60 5.56
CA GLY A 23 -18.86 7.78 4.53
C GLY A 23 -17.57 8.38 5.05
N VAL A 24 -17.62 9.35 5.98
CA VAL A 24 -16.44 9.93 6.64
C VAL A 24 -15.70 8.87 7.45
N ILE A 25 -16.41 8.14 8.31
CA ILE A 25 -15.79 7.14 9.21
C ILE A 25 -15.13 6.04 8.40
N ILE A 26 -15.85 5.50 7.43
CA ILE A 26 -15.37 4.42 6.57
C ILE A 26 -14.19 4.90 5.71
N GLY A 27 -14.30 6.10 5.14
CA GLY A 27 -13.25 6.68 4.31
C GLY A 27 -11.97 6.93 5.07
N VAL A 28 -12.04 7.51 6.27
CA VAL A 28 -10.88 7.70 7.15
C VAL A 28 -10.27 6.34 7.53
N PHE A 29 -11.09 5.40 7.94
CA PHE A 29 -10.65 4.06 8.32
C PHE A 29 -9.98 3.33 7.15
N ALA A 30 -10.60 3.32 5.98
CA ALA A 30 -10.04 2.71 4.77
C ALA A 30 -8.70 3.34 4.37
N GLY A 31 -8.61 4.69 4.40
CA GLY A 31 -7.38 5.41 4.07
C GLY A 31 -6.26 5.18 5.09
N LEU A 32 -6.57 5.09 6.38
CA LEU A 32 -5.57 4.78 7.41
C LEU A 32 -5.07 3.34 7.29
N ILE A 33 -5.96 2.39 7.04
CA ILE A 33 -5.60 0.97 6.84
C ILE A 33 -4.80 0.77 5.54
N SER A 34 -4.91 1.68 4.56
CA SER A 34 -4.08 1.66 3.34
C SER A 34 -2.57 1.81 3.62
N PHE A 35 -2.17 2.02 4.88
CA PHE A 35 -0.80 1.79 5.30
C PHE A 35 -0.31 0.36 5.00
N ILE A 36 -1.22 -0.61 5.04
CA ILE A 36 -0.96 -1.99 4.63
C ILE A 36 -1.51 -2.13 3.19
N PRO A 37 -0.64 -2.35 2.17
CA PRO A 37 -1.06 -2.47 0.78
C PRO A 37 -2.18 -3.51 0.61
N PHE A 38 -3.14 -3.20 -0.21
CA PHE A 38 -4.32 -4.00 -0.53
C PHE A 38 -5.34 -4.15 0.62
N VAL A 39 -4.93 -4.08 1.88
CA VAL A 39 -5.83 -4.29 3.04
C VAL A 39 -6.86 -3.16 3.12
N GLY A 40 -6.41 -1.90 3.03
CA GLY A 40 -7.30 -0.74 3.05
C GLY A 40 -8.36 -0.77 1.94
N ALA A 41 -7.94 -1.13 0.73
CA ALA A 41 -8.84 -1.24 -0.42
C ALA A 41 -9.85 -2.38 -0.28
N ILE A 42 -9.40 -3.56 0.12
CA ILE A 42 -10.27 -4.72 0.27
C ILE A 42 -11.29 -4.50 1.39
N PHE A 43 -10.82 -4.17 2.60
CA PHE A 43 -11.73 -3.99 3.73
C PHE A 43 -12.59 -2.75 3.59
N GLY A 44 -12.02 -1.61 3.18
CA GLY A 44 -12.76 -0.39 2.96
C GLY A 44 -13.78 -0.54 1.82
N GLY A 45 -13.37 -1.18 0.72
CA GLY A 45 -14.24 -1.46 -0.42
C GLY A 45 -15.39 -2.39 -0.07
N LEU A 46 -15.10 -3.51 0.60
CA LEU A 46 -16.14 -4.47 1.04
C LEU A 46 -17.13 -3.82 2.01
N LEU A 47 -16.65 -3.07 3.00
CA LEU A 47 -17.51 -2.36 3.95
C LEU A 47 -18.37 -1.31 3.26
N SER A 48 -17.78 -0.50 2.37
CA SER A 48 -18.50 0.56 1.67
C SER A 48 -19.55 0.01 0.71
N ILE A 49 -19.19 -1.02 -0.08
CA ILE A 49 -20.10 -1.66 -1.02
C ILE A 49 -21.20 -2.42 -0.25
N GLY A 50 -20.85 -3.09 0.84
CA GLY A 50 -21.81 -3.79 1.69
C GLY A 50 -22.83 -2.84 2.31
N LEU A 51 -22.38 -1.70 2.85
CA LEU A 51 -23.28 -0.67 3.38
C LEU A 51 -24.11 0.00 2.28
N ALA A 52 -23.50 0.28 1.13
CA ALA A 52 -24.23 0.82 0.00
C ALA A 52 -25.35 -0.11 -0.46
N TYR A 53 -25.10 -1.40 -0.49
CA TYR A 53 -26.11 -2.41 -0.82
C TYR A 53 -27.29 -2.43 0.18
N LEU A 54 -27.01 -2.20 1.45
CA LEU A 54 -28.05 -2.13 2.49
C LEU A 54 -28.78 -0.79 2.51
N GLN A 55 -28.10 0.30 2.14
CA GLN A 55 -28.64 1.66 2.21
C GLN A 55 -29.40 2.07 0.96
N PHE A 56 -28.91 1.69 -0.21
CA PHE A 56 -29.46 2.12 -1.49
C PHE A 56 -30.24 1.00 -2.18
N GLU A 57 -31.46 1.30 -2.61
CA GLU A 57 -32.26 0.41 -3.43
C GLU A 57 -31.83 0.39 -4.92
N VAL A 58 -31.04 1.40 -5.31
CA VAL A 58 -30.65 1.62 -6.72
C VAL A 58 -29.20 1.19 -6.96
N TRP A 59 -29.01 0.31 -7.92
CA TRP A 59 -27.69 -0.21 -8.30
C TRP A 59 -26.69 0.87 -8.72
N THR A 60 -27.17 1.99 -9.26
CA THR A 60 -26.32 3.11 -9.69
C THR A 60 -25.43 3.62 -8.56
N ASN A 61 -25.96 3.76 -7.35
CA ASN A 61 -25.19 4.27 -6.21
C ASN A 61 -24.09 3.28 -5.78
N ILE A 62 -24.40 1.97 -5.86
CA ILE A 62 -23.43 0.91 -5.55
C ILE A 62 -22.28 0.95 -6.57
N ILE A 63 -22.57 1.13 -7.86
CA ILE A 63 -21.58 1.24 -8.93
C ILE A 63 -20.71 2.50 -8.73
N ILE A 64 -21.30 3.63 -8.32
CA ILE A 64 -20.55 4.86 -8.02
C ILE A 64 -19.56 4.60 -6.89
N ILE A 65 -19.99 3.95 -5.80
CA ILE A 65 -19.12 3.65 -4.65
C ILE A 65 -18.00 2.69 -5.04
N ALA A 66 -18.30 1.66 -5.81
CA ALA A 66 -17.28 0.76 -6.37
C ALA A 66 -16.28 1.52 -7.25
N GLY A 67 -16.75 2.46 -8.09
CA GLY A 67 -15.93 3.34 -8.91
C GLY A 67 -15.02 4.25 -8.09
N ILE A 68 -15.49 4.79 -6.97
CA ILE A 68 -14.68 5.59 -6.03
C ILE A 68 -13.48 4.76 -5.52
N PHE A 69 -13.71 3.52 -5.10
CA PHE A 69 -12.62 2.65 -4.65
C PHE A 69 -11.66 2.29 -5.77
N MET A 70 -12.17 2.02 -6.98
CA MET A 70 -11.32 1.75 -8.14
C MET A 70 -10.43 2.96 -8.50
N LEU A 71 -10.99 4.16 -8.51
CA LEU A 71 -10.22 5.40 -8.72
C LEU A 71 -9.19 5.63 -7.62
N GLY A 72 -9.56 5.37 -6.37
CA GLY A 72 -8.63 5.42 -5.24
C GLY A 72 -7.45 4.46 -5.39
N GLN A 73 -7.69 3.25 -5.87
CA GLN A 73 -6.62 2.27 -6.16
C GLN A 73 -5.71 2.71 -7.30
N ILE A 74 -6.26 3.31 -8.34
CA ILE A 74 -5.48 3.88 -9.44
C ILE A 74 -4.62 5.05 -8.90
N LEU A 75 -5.22 5.93 -8.11
CA LEU A 75 -4.51 7.05 -7.48
C LEU A 75 -3.37 6.57 -6.58
N GLU A 76 -3.63 5.56 -5.75
CA GLU A 76 -2.63 4.94 -4.88
C GLU A 76 -1.48 4.32 -5.67
N GLY A 77 -1.79 3.44 -6.62
CA GLY A 77 -0.80 2.64 -7.34
C GLY A 77 0.02 3.44 -8.36
N TYR A 78 -0.62 4.34 -9.11
CA TYR A 78 0.03 5.05 -10.23
C TYR A 78 0.56 6.44 -9.88
N ILE A 79 0.03 7.08 -8.84
CA ILE A 79 0.39 8.46 -8.50
C ILE A 79 1.04 8.55 -7.12
N LEU A 80 0.37 8.05 -6.08
CA LEU A 80 0.84 8.23 -4.71
C LEU A 80 2.04 7.35 -4.40
N THR A 81 2.00 6.09 -4.79
CA THR A 81 3.10 5.15 -4.55
C THR A 81 4.40 5.61 -5.22
N PRO A 82 4.47 5.88 -6.55
CA PRO A 82 5.71 6.33 -7.17
C PRO A 82 6.15 7.71 -6.70
N LYS A 83 5.23 8.61 -6.39
CA LYS A 83 5.57 9.98 -5.99
C LYS A 83 6.06 10.10 -4.54
N PHE A 84 5.53 9.30 -3.62
CA PHE A 84 5.80 9.42 -2.19
C PHE A 84 6.67 8.30 -1.62
N ILE A 85 6.63 7.11 -2.21
CA ILE A 85 7.49 5.99 -1.82
C ILE A 85 8.76 6.00 -2.68
N GLY A 86 8.65 6.50 -3.92
CA GLY A 86 9.76 6.69 -4.85
C GLY A 86 10.46 5.40 -5.23
N GLU A 87 11.56 5.53 -5.95
CA GLU A 87 12.48 4.44 -6.25
C GLU A 87 13.23 3.92 -5.00
N ALA A 88 13.04 4.60 -3.86
CA ALA A 88 13.80 4.36 -2.64
C ALA A 88 13.68 2.95 -2.09
N VAL A 89 12.56 2.26 -2.30
CA VAL A 89 12.40 0.90 -1.78
C VAL A 89 12.80 -0.15 -2.82
N GLY A 90 12.65 0.13 -4.13
CA GLY A 90 13.09 -0.76 -5.24
C GLY A 90 12.78 -2.24 -5.03
N LEU A 91 11.81 -2.56 -4.17
CA LEU A 91 11.43 -3.92 -3.87
C LEU A 91 10.50 -4.41 -4.98
N HIS A 92 10.86 -5.57 -5.54
CA HIS A 92 9.97 -6.24 -6.47
C HIS A 92 8.65 -6.60 -5.76
N PRO A 93 7.48 -6.48 -6.41
CA PRO A 93 6.17 -6.78 -5.79
C PRO A 93 6.11 -8.13 -5.06
N VAL A 94 6.82 -9.12 -5.56
CA VAL A 94 6.93 -10.46 -4.94
C VAL A 94 7.54 -10.39 -3.54
N TRP A 95 8.55 -9.53 -3.30
CA TRP A 95 9.16 -9.35 -1.99
C TRP A 95 8.22 -8.69 -0.99
N VAL A 96 7.36 -7.78 -1.46
CA VAL A 96 6.31 -7.16 -0.64
C VAL A 96 5.32 -8.21 -0.17
N ILE A 97 4.79 -9.03 -1.09
CA ILE A 97 3.85 -10.12 -0.75
C ILE A 97 4.50 -11.13 0.19
N PHE A 98 5.74 -11.55 -0.10
CA PHE A 98 6.49 -12.47 0.75
C PHE A 98 6.67 -11.91 2.16
N SER A 99 7.06 -10.65 2.29
CA SER A 99 7.25 -10.00 3.59
C SER A 99 5.96 -9.91 4.40
N LEU A 100 4.83 -9.62 3.74
CA LEU A 100 3.51 -9.58 4.38
C LEU A 100 3.09 -10.97 4.88
N LEU A 101 3.30 -12.01 4.07
CA LEU A 101 2.99 -13.39 4.45
C LEU A 101 3.89 -13.89 5.57
N ALA A 102 5.20 -13.67 5.46
CA ALA A 102 6.18 -14.06 6.48
C ALA A 102 5.95 -13.30 7.79
N GLY A 103 5.76 -11.98 7.74
CA GLY A 103 5.44 -11.16 8.90
C GLY A 103 4.14 -11.59 9.56
N GLY A 104 3.10 -11.83 8.77
CA GLY A 104 1.82 -12.33 9.26
C GLY A 104 1.90 -13.69 9.93
N ALA A 105 2.68 -14.62 9.37
CA ALA A 105 2.88 -15.96 9.93
C ALA A 105 3.67 -15.96 11.24
N LEU A 106 4.66 -15.05 11.37
CA LEU A 106 5.54 -14.99 12.55
C LEU A 106 4.96 -14.18 13.71
N PHE A 107 4.34 -13.04 13.42
CA PHE A 107 3.91 -12.06 14.42
C PHE A 107 2.44 -11.66 14.30
N GLY A 108 1.67 -12.35 13.45
CA GLY A 108 0.26 -12.04 13.23
C GLY A 108 0.04 -10.63 12.66
N PHE A 109 -0.99 -9.95 13.14
CA PHE A 109 -1.36 -8.61 12.66
C PHE A 109 -0.22 -7.58 12.80
N LEU A 110 0.51 -7.59 13.91
CA LEU A 110 1.68 -6.72 14.11
C LEU A 110 2.79 -7.01 13.10
N GLY A 111 2.98 -8.28 12.75
CA GLY A 111 3.94 -8.66 11.72
C GLY A 111 3.58 -8.13 10.34
N VAL A 112 2.31 -8.18 9.95
CA VAL A 112 1.83 -7.59 8.70
C VAL A 112 2.04 -6.06 8.70
N LEU A 113 1.74 -5.39 9.81
CA LEU A 113 1.92 -3.95 9.96
C LEU A 113 3.39 -3.52 9.80
N LEU A 114 4.30 -4.29 10.40
CA LEU A 114 5.74 -4.00 10.38
C LEU A 114 6.47 -4.60 9.17
N ALA A 115 5.84 -5.47 8.39
CA ALA A 115 6.47 -6.18 7.29
C ALA A 115 7.11 -5.25 6.26
N LEU A 116 6.40 -4.19 5.84
CA LEU A 116 6.90 -3.23 4.85
C LEU A 116 8.09 -2.40 5.36
N PRO A 117 8.02 -1.73 6.52
CA PRO A 117 9.19 -1.04 7.06
C PRO A 117 10.39 -1.95 7.23
N MET A 118 10.19 -3.17 7.73
CA MET A 118 11.28 -4.14 7.90
C MET A 118 11.85 -4.61 6.57
N ALA A 119 10.99 -4.92 5.58
CA ALA A 119 11.43 -5.31 4.24
C ALA A 119 12.21 -4.19 3.55
N ALA A 120 11.81 -2.93 3.74
CA ALA A 120 12.52 -1.77 3.22
C ALA A 120 13.93 -1.66 3.85
N ILE A 121 14.04 -1.77 5.16
CA ILE A 121 15.33 -1.72 5.88
C ILE A 121 16.24 -2.87 5.39
N VAL A 122 15.71 -4.09 5.34
CA VAL A 122 16.46 -5.27 4.87
C VAL A 122 16.89 -5.06 3.41
N GLY A 123 16.01 -4.57 2.53
CA GLY A 123 16.33 -4.31 1.14
C GLY A 123 17.44 -3.26 0.96
N VAL A 124 17.43 -2.18 1.74
CA VAL A 124 18.49 -1.14 1.74
C VAL A 124 19.81 -1.72 2.24
N LEU A 125 19.79 -2.49 3.33
CA LEU A 125 21.00 -3.13 3.87
C LEU A 125 21.62 -4.10 2.88
N PHE A 126 20.82 -4.93 2.21
CA PHE A 126 21.32 -5.84 1.18
C PHE A 126 21.96 -5.09 0.01
N ARG A 127 21.35 -4.02 -0.48
CA ARG A 127 21.95 -3.19 -1.53
C ARG A 127 23.26 -2.56 -1.08
N PHE A 128 23.28 -1.99 0.12
CA PHE A 128 24.49 -1.42 0.69
C PHE A 128 25.61 -2.46 0.80
N CYS A 129 25.32 -3.66 1.28
CA CYS A 129 26.30 -4.76 1.34
C CYS A 129 26.82 -5.17 -0.05
N ILE A 130 25.93 -5.26 -1.05
CA ILE A 130 26.31 -5.58 -2.43
C ILE A 130 27.19 -4.48 -3.03
N ASP A 131 26.82 -3.20 -2.80
CA ASP A 131 27.58 -2.07 -3.32
C ASP A 131 28.97 -2.00 -2.65
N CYS A 132 29.06 -2.21 -1.34
CA CYS A 132 30.32 -2.32 -0.63
C CYS A 132 31.18 -3.49 -1.15
N TYR A 133 30.56 -4.63 -1.45
CA TYR A 133 31.25 -5.78 -2.02
C TYR A 133 31.80 -5.48 -3.42
N LYS A 134 31.00 -4.85 -4.29
CA LYS A 134 31.41 -4.48 -5.64
C LYS A 134 32.50 -3.39 -5.67
N THR A 135 32.52 -2.51 -4.67
CA THR A 135 33.52 -1.44 -4.54
C THR A 135 34.78 -1.92 -3.83
N SER A 136 34.77 -3.13 -3.28
CA SER A 136 35.93 -3.72 -2.60
C SER A 136 37.05 -4.06 -3.60
N SER A 137 38.31 -3.81 -3.22
CA SER A 137 39.51 -4.15 -3.98
C SER A 137 39.60 -5.61 -4.42
N TYR A 138 38.88 -6.50 -3.77
CA TYR A 138 38.81 -7.92 -4.16
C TYR A 138 38.08 -8.15 -5.49
N TYR A 139 37.12 -7.29 -5.88
CA TYR A 139 36.39 -7.43 -7.15
C TYR A 139 37.17 -6.78 -8.31
N ASN A 140 37.89 -5.69 -8.06
CA ASN A 140 38.66 -4.98 -9.09
C ASN A 140 40.10 -5.54 -9.27
N GLY A 141 40.54 -6.43 -8.38
CA GLY A 141 41.91 -6.98 -8.43
C GLY A 141 42.14 -8.11 -9.44
N SER A 142 41.11 -8.56 -10.16
CA SER A 142 41.22 -9.61 -11.16
C SER A 142 41.27 -9.13 -12.62
N SER A 143 41.30 -7.81 -12.85
CA SER A 143 41.28 -7.25 -14.19
C SER A 143 42.64 -6.68 -14.67
N GLU A 144 43.70 -6.76 -13.85
CA GLU A 144 45.04 -6.24 -14.21
C GLU A 144 46.10 -7.31 -14.42
N GLU A 145 45.72 -8.60 -14.55
CA GLU A 145 46.65 -9.66 -15.01
C GLU A 145 46.12 -10.32 -16.29
N ASN A 146 46.21 -9.58 -17.43
CA ASN A 146 46.41 -10.18 -18.78
C ASN A 146 46.80 -9.06 -19.76
#